data_a9d35b0318db98fc765880039e01787c
#
_entry.id   a9d35b0318db98fc765880039e01787c
#
_cell.length_a   1.000
_cell.length_b   1.000
_cell.length_c   1.000
_cell.angle_alpha   90.00
_cell.angle_beta   90.00
_cell.angle_gamma   90.00
#
_symmetry.space_group_name_H-M   'P 1'
#
loop_
_entity.id
_entity.type
_entity.pdbx_description
1 polymer ?
#
loop_
_entity_poly.entity_id
_entity_poly.type
_entity_poly.pdbx_seq_one_letter_code
_entity_poly.pdbx_strand_id
1 'polypeptide(L)'
;MSIHKEDLRAVRVNAKAASADALAPTLEKQSPPTLQKGDALVRVRSAGVNPSDVKAALGIMPQAVFPRTPGRDFAGVVVDGPSAWLGKEVWGSGGDVGITRDGSHAGWLVLPEAALREKPKNLSFEEAGSVGVPFITAYEGFRRSGMPQRGQTVAIMGANGKVGQAAVQLAAQAGANVIAVRRGGGEWDGPSKGVHTIDAKTEDVAARIRELSDGKGAHIVFNTVGSPYFEAANKAMAKGATQIFISTLERPVPFDIFTFYRGMHTYVGIDTL
;
A
#
# COMPACT_ATOMS: atom_id res chain seq x y z
N MET A 1 36.84 -0.72 -0.31
CA MET A 1 36.45 -0.84 -1.73
C MET A 1 35.80 0.48 -2.11
N SER A 2 36.44 1.29 -2.97
CA SER A 2 35.84 2.56 -3.40
C SER A 2 34.62 2.23 -4.26
N ILE A 3 33.41 2.48 -3.75
CA ILE A 3 32.20 2.34 -4.55
C ILE A 3 32.21 3.55 -5.51
N HIS A 4 32.44 3.28 -6.80
CA HIS A 4 32.41 4.31 -7.82
C HIS A 4 31.02 4.96 -7.83
N LYS A 5 30.96 6.23 -7.47
CA LYS A 5 29.76 7.06 -7.59
C LYS A 5 29.64 7.44 -9.07
N GLU A 6 29.02 6.57 -9.86
CA GLU A 6 28.72 6.80 -11.26
C GLU A 6 27.44 7.62 -11.43
N ASP A 7 27.30 8.28 -12.55
CA ASP A 7 26.04 8.89 -12.93
C ASP A 7 25.03 7.79 -13.26
N LEU A 8 23.90 7.80 -12.57
CA LEU A 8 22.78 6.90 -12.78
C LEU A 8 21.63 7.66 -13.46
N ARG A 9 20.47 7.05 -13.52
CA ARG A 9 19.27 7.66 -14.09
C ARG A 9 18.19 7.81 -13.04
N ALA A 10 17.37 8.85 -13.21
CA ALA A 10 16.19 9.10 -12.39
C ALA A 10 14.99 9.42 -13.29
N VAL A 11 13.83 8.95 -12.89
CA VAL A 11 12.57 9.38 -13.47
C VAL A 11 12.24 10.77 -12.93
N ARG A 12 11.92 11.73 -13.81
CA ARG A 12 11.52 13.09 -13.42
C ARG A 12 10.08 13.36 -13.85
N VAL A 13 9.32 13.93 -12.94
CA VAL A 13 8.00 14.50 -13.20
C VAL A 13 8.09 15.99 -12.93
N ASN A 14 8.07 16.78 -14.02
CA ASN A 14 8.36 18.21 -13.98
C ASN A 14 7.16 19.05 -13.55
N ALA A 15 5.93 18.58 -13.83
CA ALA A 15 4.70 19.25 -13.46
C ALA A 15 3.58 18.21 -13.26
N LYS A 16 2.53 18.58 -12.55
CA LYS A 16 1.32 17.76 -12.45
C LYS A 16 0.65 17.60 -13.83
N ALA A 17 0.09 16.44 -14.11
CA ALA A 17 -0.68 16.16 -15.30
C ALA A 17 -2.19 16.14 -15.03
N ALA A 18 -2.99 16.48 -16.03
CA ALA A 18 -4.45 16.45 -15.91
C ALA A 18 -5.03 15.02 -15.89
N SER A 19 -4.31 14.06 -16.48
CA SER A 19 -4.69 12.65 -16.53
C SER A 19 -3.45 11.77 -16.59
N ALA A 20 -3.61 10.46 -16.36
CA ALA A 20 -2.51 9.50 -16.49
C ALA A 20 -1.93 9.46 -17.91
N ASP A 21 -2.79 9.58 -18.94
CA ASP A 21 -2.36 9.58 -20.34
C ASP A 21 -1.59 10.85 -20.73
N ALA A 22 -1.80 11.96 -20.00
CA ALA A 22 -1.07 13.21 -20.18
C ALA A 22 0.22 13.28 -19.36
N LEU A 23 0.49 12.27 -18.52
CA LEU A 23 1.70 12.22 -17.71
C LEU A 23 2.90 11.91 -18.60
N ALA A 24 3.86 12.84 -18.69
CA ALA A 24 5.08 12.72 -19.48
C ALA A 24 6.32 12.71 -18.60
N PRO A 25 6.64 11.58 -17.93
CA PRO A 25 7.87 11.47 -17.16
C PRO A 25 9.06 11.40 -18.11
N THR A 26 10.16 12.06 -17.72
CA THR A 26 11.45 12.00 -18.44
C THR A 26 12.42 11.09 -17.70
N LEU A 27 13.39 10.54 -18.41
CA LEU A 27 14.50 9.80 -17.82
C LEU A 27 15.75 10.65 -17.92
N GLU A 28 16.21 11.16 -16.79
CA GLU A 28 17.32 12.11 -16.71
C GLU A 28 18.56 11.48 -16.09
N LYS A 29 19.72 12.03 -16.41
CA LYS A 29 20.98 11.68 -15.76
C LYS A 29 20.98 12.23 -14.35
N GLN A 30 21.34 11.38 -13.38
CA GLN A 30 21.43 11.72 -11.97
C GLN A 30 22.88 11.54 -11.50
N SER A 31 23.55 12.64 -11.19
CA SER A 31 24.84 12.59 -10.50
C SER A 31 24.64 12.27 -9.02
N PRO A 32 25.64 11.64 -8.36
CA PRO A 32 25.55 11.38 -6.93
C PRO A 32 25.35 12.68 -6.15
N PRO A 33 24.29 12.78 -5.34
CA PRO A 33 24.01 14.01 -4.60
C PRO A 33 25.02 14.23 -3.46
N THR A 34 25.20 15.50 -3.10
CA THR A 34 25.98 15.87 -1.92
C THR A 34 25.16 15.57 -0.66
N LEU A 35 25.76 14.85 0.29
CA LEU A 35 25.13 14.53 1.56
C LEU A 35 25.28 15.66 2.56
N GLN A 36 24.25 15.85 3.37
CA GLN A 36 24.33 16.63 4.62
C GLN A 36 24.73 15.72 5.77
N LYS A 37 25.13 16.33 6.90
CA LYS A 37 25.50 15.56 8.11
C LYS A 37 24.29 14.76 8.59
N GLY A 38 24.46 13.45 8.73
CA GLY A 38 23.40 12.53 9.16
C GLY A 38 22.59 11.92 8.02
N ASP A 39 22.94 12.27 6.76
CA ASP A 39 22.35 11.61 5.59
C ASP A 39 23.15 10.39 5.17
N ALA A 40 22.47 9.47 4.52
CA ALA A 40 23.06 8.33 3.82
C ALA A 40 22.65 8.32 2.35
N LEU A 41 23.58 7.94 1.49
CA LEU A 41 23.35 7.71 0.08
C LEU A 41 23.10 6.22 -0.15
N VAL A 42 21.94 5.92 -0.68
CA VAL A 42 21.54 4.56 -1.04
C VAL A 42 21.61 4.39 -2.55
N ARG A 43 22.37 3.39 -3.01
CA ARG A 43 22.26 2.90 -4.39
C ARG A 43 21.05 2.02 -4.47
N VAL A 44 19.99 2.49 -5.11
CA VAL A 44 18.73 1.77 -5.25
C VAL A 44 18.93 0.55 -6.16
N ARG A 45 18.45 -0.59 -5.73
CA ARG A 45 18.47 -1.86 -6.47
C ARG A 45 17.08 -2.23 -6.96
N SER A 46 16.05 -1.88 -6.20
CA SER A 46 14.66 -2.09 -6.54
C SER A 46 13.78 -1.00 -5.92
N ALA A 47 12.74 -0.60 -6.63
CA ALA A 47 11.76 0.38 -6.20
C ALA A 47 10.38 0.01 -6.74
N GLY A 48 9.41 -0.18 -5.85
CA GLY A 48 8.04 -0.49 -6.21
C GLY A 48 7.32 0.71 -6.84
N VAL A 49 6.36 0.42 -7.71
CA VAL A 49 5.43 1.41 -8.27
C VAL A 49 4.08 1.24 -7.59
N ASN A 50 3.60 2.28 -6.94
CA ASN A 50 2.35 2.29 -6.22
C ASN A 50 1.31 3.23 -6.86
N PRO A 51 0.00 2.98 -6.70
CA PRO A 51 -1.02 3.94 -7.14
C PRO A 51 -0.85 5.34 -6.54
N SER A 52 -0.26 5.45 -5.34
CA SER A 52 0.06 6.73 -4.72
C SER A 52 1.13 7.53 -5.48
N ASP A 53 2.11 6.87 -6.12
CA ASP A 53 3.12 7.54 -6.93
C ASP A 53 2.48 8.23 -8.14
N VAL A 54 1.52 7.54 -8.78
CA VAL A 54 0.73 8.10 -9.89
C VAL A 54 -0.18 9.22 -9.40
N LYS A 55 -0.92 9.01 -8.29
CA LYS A 55 -1.79 10.06 -7.71
C LYS A 55 -1.00 11.32 -7.37
N ALA A 56 0.20 11.18 -6.82
CA ALA A 56 1.08 12.29 -6.52
C ALA A 56 1.57 12.98 -7.82
N ALA A 57 1.91 12.22 -8.86
CA ALA A 57 2.30 12.78 -10.17
C ALA A 57 1.16 13.54 -10.87
N LEU A 58 -0.09 13.15 -10.61
CA LEU A 58 -1.29 13.85 -11.07
C LEU A 58 -1.67 15.07 -10.20
N GLY A 59 -0.94 15.34 -9.13
CA GLY A 59 -1.26 16.43 -8.20
C GLY A 59 -2.54 16.19 -7.38
N ILE A 60 -3.02 14.94 -7.29
CA ILE A 60 -4.17 14.55 -6.45
C ILE A 60 -3.78 14.58 -4.97
N MET A 61 -2.50 14.42 -4.67
CA MET A 61 -1.93 14.57 -3.33
C MET A 61 -1.46 16.03 -3.16
N PRO A 62 -2.12 16.84 -2.31
CA PRO A 62 -1.83 18.29 -2.19
C PRO A 62 -0.40 18.59 -1.75
N GLN A 63 0.23 17.67 -1.03
CA GLN A 63 1.60 17.81 -0.51
C GLN A 63 2.67 17.58 -1.58
N ALA A 64 2.30 16.99 -2.74
CA ALA A 64 3.26 16.65 -3.78
C ALA A 64 3.91 17.90 -4.37
N VAL A 65 5.23 17.96 -4.34
CA VAL A 65 6.03 19.04 -4.94
C VAL A 65 6.49 18.68 -6.35
N PHE A 66 6.78 19.70 -7.16
CA PHE A 66 7.30 19.58 -8.52
C PHE A 66 8.43 20.60 -8.77
N PRO A 67 9.46 20.28 -9.59
CA PRO A 67 9.74 18.97 -10.18
C PRO A 67 10.22 17.96 -9.13
N ARG A 68 10.01 16.66 -9.36
CA ARG A 68 10.51 15.61 -8.45
C ARG A 68 10.74 14.28 -9.16
N THR A 69 11.47 13.40 -8.49
CA THR A 69 11.53 11.97 -8.74
C THR A 69 10.45 11.27 -7.91
N PRO A 70 9.53 10.48 -8.51
CA PRO A 70 8.55 9.69 -7.77
C PRO A 70 9.18 8.46 -7.11
N GLY A 71 8.34 7.65 -6.45
CA GLY A 71 8.71 6.38 -5.83
C GLY A 71 8.82 6.48 -4.32
N ARG A 72 8.06 5.62 -3.63
CA ARG A 72 7.96 5.61 -2.17
C ARG A 72 8.63 4.41 -1.55
N ASP A 73 8.62 3.27 -2.24
CA ASP A 73 9.22 2.01 -1.79
C ASP A 73 10.62 1.87 -2.37
N PHE A 74 11.56 1.36 -1.59
CA PHE A 74 12.92 1.10 -2.05
C PHE A 74 13.57 -0.07 -1.33
N ALA A 75 14.52 -0.70 -2.01
CA ALA A 75 15.57 -1.50 -1.43
C ALA A 75 16.89 -1.24 -2.14
N GLY A 76 18.00 -1.22 -1.43
CA GLY A 76 19.29 -0.89 -1.99
C GLY A 76 20.43 -1.09 -1.00
N VAL A 77 21.60 -0.52 -1.35
CA VAL A 77 22.81 -0.63 -0.54
C VAL A 77 23.30 0.77 -0.17
N VAL A 78 23.65 1.00 1.08
CA VAL A 78 24.25 2.25 1.53
C VAL A 78 25.67 2.35 0.98
N VAL A 79 25.96 3.38 0.21
CA VAL A 79 27.26 3.58 -0.44
C VAL A 79 28.05 4.75 0.10
N ASP A 80 27.40 5.67 0.83
CA ASP A 80 28.03 6.80 1.50
C ASP A 80 27.19 7.22 2.72
N GLY A 81 27.80 7.87 3.71
CA GLY A 81 27.15 8.37 4.92
C GLY A 81 27.72 7.78 6.20
N PRO A 82 26.92 7.58 7.26
CA PRO A 82 27.40 7.08 8.54
C PRO A 82 28.10 5.72 8.42
N SER A 83 29.29 5.59 9.01
CA SER A 83 30.16 4.40 8.86
C SER A 83 29.50 3.10 9.29
N ALA A 84 28.59 3.15 10.27
CA ALA A 84 27.83 2.00 10.75
C ALA A 84 26.90 1.37 9.68
N TRP A 85 26.59 2.11 8.63
CA TRP A 85 25.66 1.70 7.57
C TRP A 85 26.33 1.37 6.23
N LEU A 86 27.60 1.75 6.04
CA LEU A 86 28.31 1.52 4.78
C LEU A 86 28.30 0.03 4.38
N GLY A 87 27.86 -0.22 3.15
CA GLY A 87 27.76 -1.57 2.56
C GLY A 87 26.56 -2.39 3.03
N LYS A 88 25.75 -1.89 3.97
CA LYS A 88 24.55 -2.61 4.42
C LYS A 88 23.44 -2.54 3.37
N GLU A 89 22.73 -3.65 3.25
CA GLU A 89 21.49 -3.73 2.49
C GLU A 89 20.35 -3.13 3.32
N VAL A 90 19.66 -2.15 2.75
CA VAL A 90 18.58 -1.39 3.40
C VAL A 90 17.31 -1.42 2.57
N TRP A 91 16.20 -1.21 3.23
CA TRP A 91 14.88 -1.11 2.61
C TRP A 91 14.01 -0.13 3.39
N GLY A 92 12.90 0.29 2.77
CA GLY A 92 11.94 1.15 3.45
C GLY A 92 10.86 1.67 2.52
N SER A 93 9.98 2.48 3.11
CA SER A 93 8.83 3.01 2.41
C SER A 93 8.25 4.24 3.10
N GLY A 94 7.53 5.04 2.34
CA GLY A 94 6.61 6.04 2.86
C GLY A 94 7.25 7.33 3.33
N GLY A 95 6.55 8.02 4.22
CA GLY A 95 6.93 9.35 4.65
C GLY A 95 6.92 10.35 3.48
N ASP A 96 7.89 11.24 3.48
CA ASP A 96 8.07 12.31 2.49
C ASP A 96 8.72 11.86 1.17
N VAL A 97 9.28 10.63 1.13
CA VAL A 97 9.99 10.07 -0.04
C VAL A 97 9.06 9.97 -1.25
N GLY A 98 9.44 10.60 -2.35
CA GLY A 98 8.67 10.63 -3.60
C GLY A 98 7.43 11.53 -3.56
N ILE A 99 7.18 12.26 -2.47
CA ILE A 99 6.05 13.17 -2.31
C ILE A 99 6.52 14.62 -2.15
N THR A 100 7.17 14.94 -1.04
CA THR A 100 7.67 16.30 -0.77
C THR A 100 9.15 16.46 -1.09
N ARG A 101 9.85 15.37 -1.42
CA ARG A 101 11.21 15.31 -1.92
C ARG A 101 11.39 14.18 -2.92
N ASP A 102 12.55 14.13 -3.55
CA ASP A 102 12.89 13.08 -4.53
C ASP A 102 12.80 11.68 -3.93
N GLY A 103 12.23 10.77 -4.71
CA GLY A 103 11.92 9.40 -4.34
C GLY A 103 12.83 8.35 -4.97
N SER A 104 12.36 7.13 -4.90
CA SER A 104 13.15 5.92 -5.18
C SER A 104 13.18 5.49 -6.64
N HIS A 105 12.40 6.11 -7.55
CA HIS A 105 12.49 5.81 -8.97
C HIS A 105 13.74 6.46 -9.60
N ALA A 106 14.87 6.20 -8.97
CA ALA A 106 16.20 6.72 -9.30
C ALA A 106 17.29 5.73 -8.92
N GLY A 107 18.48 5.92 -9.48
CA GLY A 107 19.64 5.12 -9.08
C GLY A 107 20.20 5.52 -7.72
N TRP A 108 20.03 6.80 -7.32
CA TRP A 108 20.47 7.35 -6.05
C TRP A 108 19.28 7.85 -5.23
N LEU A 109 19.26 7.49 -3.94
CA LEU A 109 18.29 7.99 -2.97
C LEU A 109 19.04 8.48 -1.73
N VAL A 110 18.77 9.70 -1.29
CA VAL A 110 19.28 10.24 -0.02
C VAL A 110 18.24 10.04 1.06
N LEU A 111 18.67 9.53 2.21
CA LEU A 111 17.81 9.31 3.37
C LEU A 111 18.51 9.75 4.64
N PRO A 112 17.81 10.31 5.63
CA PRO A 112 18.38 10.49 6.94
C PRO A 112 18.69 9.13 7.59
N GLU A 113 19.78 9.04 8.36
CA GLU A 113 20.19 7.80 9.06
C GLU A 113 19.03 7.17 9.84
N ALA A 114 18.24 8.00 10.51
CA ALA A 114 17.09 7.55 11.31
C ALA A 114 16.02 6.78 10.50
N ALA A 115 15.97 6.98 9.19
CA ALA A 115 15.05 6.28 8.29
C ALA A 115 15.58 4.93 7.77
N LEU A 116 16.88 4.64 7.98
CA LEU A 116 17.48 3.41 7.51
C LEU A 116 17.00 2.20 8.32
N ARG A 117 16.68 1.11 7.62
CA ARG A 117 16.37 -0.21 8.20
C ARG A 117 17.10 -1.28 7.39
N GLU A 118 17.73 -2.22 8.08
CA GLU A 118 18.36 -3.36 7.39
C GLU A 118 17.31 -4.19 6.68
N LYS A 119 17.59 -4.55 5.43
CA LYS A 119 16.71 -5.43 4.64
C LYS A 119 16.67 -6.82 5.29
N PRO A 120 15.50 -7.45 5.45
CA PRO A 120 15.41 -8.82 5.90
C PRO A 120 16.22 -9.76 4.98
N LYS A 121 17.02 -10.64 5.56
CA LYS A 121 17.92 -11.52 4.81
C LYS A 121 17.20 -12.52 3.89
N ASN A 122 15.96 -12.87 4.23
CA ASN A 122 15.12 -13.80 3.50
C ASN A 122 14.29 -13.15 2.37
N LEU A 123 14.41 -11.83 2.18
CA LEU A 123 13.77 -11.13 1.06
C LEU A 123 14.82 -10.75 0.01
N SER A 124 14.47 -10.89 -1.27
CA SER A 124 15.23 -10.29 -2.37
C SER A 124 15.13 -8.77 -2.35
N PHE A 125 15.93 -8.08 -3.16
CA PHE A 125 15.77 -6.62 -3.30
C PHE A 125 14.43 -6.26 -3.94
N GLU A 126 13.97 -7.06 -4.91
CA GLU A 126 12.70 -6.87 -5.61
C GLU A 126 11.52 -6.99 -4.65
N GLU A 127 11.52 -8.01 -3.81
CA GLU A 127 10.50 -8.19 -2.76
C GLU A 127 10.53 -7.03 -1.76
N ALA A 128 11.70 -6.77 -1.16
CA ALA A 128 11.84 -5.72 -0.14
C ALA A 128 11.52 -4.33 -0.69
N GLY A 129 11.88 -4.04 -1.95
CA GLY A 129 11.62 -2.76 -2.60
C GLY A 129 10.16 -2.57 -3.06
N SER A 130 9.28 -3.55 -2.90
CA SER A 130 7.90 -3.49 -3.42
C SER A 130 6.79 -3.74 -2.38
N VAL A 131 7.13 -4.19 -1.17
CA VAL A 131 6.14 -4.54 -0.14
C VAL A 131 5.80 -3.40 0.83
N GLY A 132 6.54 -2.31 0.82
CA GLY A 132 6.45 -1.26 1.84
C GLY A 132 5.07 -0.61 1.92
N VAL A 133 4.66 0.16 0.92
CA VAL A 133 3.35 0.83 0.89
C VAL A 133 2.19 -0.16 1.07
N PRO A 134 2.14 -1.31 0.38
CA PRO A 134 1.06 -2.27 0.56
C PRO A 134 0.89 -2.75 2.00
N PHE A 135 1.97 -3.19 2.64
CA PHE A 135 1.90 -3.74 3.99
C PHE A 135 1.72 -2.67 5.07
N ILE A 136 2.34 -1.49 4.93
CA ILE A 136 2.12 -0.37 5.87
C ILE A 136 0.66 0.05 5.84
N THR A 137 0.06 0.18 4.64
CA THR A 137 -1.35 0.57 4.49
C THR A 137 -2.29 -0.48 5.08
N ALA A 138 -2.05 -1.76 4.80
CA ALA A 138 -2.87 -2.84 5.34
C ALA A 138 -2.74 -2.97 6.87
N TYR A 139 -1.50 -2.88 7.39
CA TYR A 139 -1.24 -2.94 8.82
C TYR A 139 -1.86 -1.77 9.57
N GLU A 140 -1.70 -0.54 9.07
CA GLU A 140 -2.29 0.66 9.70
C GLU A 140 -3.82 0.59 9.70
N GLY A 141 -4.43 0.07 8.63
CA GLY A 141 -5.87 -0.19 8.58
C GLY A 141 -6.31 -1.10 9.71
N PHE A 142 -5.67 -2.22 9.88
CA PHE A 142 -5.98 -3.16 10.96
C PHE A 142 -5.66 -2.61 12.34
N ARG A 143 -4.52 -1.91 12.49
CA ARG A 143 -4.15 -1.29 13.76
C ARG A 143 -5.22 -0.30 14.27
N ARG A 144 -5.78 0.51 13.37
CA ARG A 144 -6.81 1.51 13.71
C ARG A 144 -8.20 0.92 13.90
N SER A 145 -8.49 -0.21 13.28
CA SER A 145 -9.80 -0.87 13.39
C SER A 145 -9.87 -1.95 14.49
N GLY A 146 -8.77 -2.19 15.18
CA GLY A 146 -8.56 -3.38 15.99
C GLY A 146 -8.02 -4.52 15.14
N MET A 147 -6.83 -5.03 15.48
CA MET A 147 -6.18 -6.12 14.72
C MET A 147 -7.11 -7.32 14.56
N PRO A 148 -7.12 -7.99 13.40
CA PRO A 148 -7.87 -9.23 13.21
C PRO A 148 -7.52 -10.26 14.29
N GLN A 149 -8.52 -11.01 14.73
CA GLN A 149 -8.35 -12.03 15.76
C GLN A 149 -8.78 -13.40 15.22
N ARG A 150 -8.24 -14.44 15.83
CA ARG A 150 -8.63 -15.82 15.53
C ARG A 150 -10.15 -16.01 15.59
N GLY A 151 -10.71 -16.60 14.53
CA GLY A 151 -12.13 -16.88 14.39
C GLY A 151 -13.01 -15.69 13.96
N GLN A 152 -12.47 -14.47 13.87
CA GLN A 152 -13.19 -13.37 13.24
C GLN A 152 -13.25 -13.56 11.72
N THR A 153 -14.33 -13.14 11.10
CA THR A 153 -14.44 -13.07 9.64
C THR A 153 -13.95 -11.72 9.15
N VAL A 154 -12.99 -11.72 8.23
CA VAL A 154 -12.42 -10.54 7.59
C VAL A 154 -12.68 -10.62 6.09
N ALA A 155 -13.47 -9.70 5.56
CA ALA A 155 -13.73 -9.59 4.12
C ALA A 155 -12.84 -8.48 3.51
N ILE A 156 -12.18 -8.79 2.40
CA ILE A 156 -11.23 -7.86 1.75
C ILE A 156 -11.73 -7.59 0.34
N MET A 157 -12.27 -6.38 0.13
CA MET A 157 -12.74 -5.91 -1.17
C MET A 157 -11.56 -5.45 -2.03
N GLY A 158 -11.43 -5.98 -3.22
CA GLY A 158 -10.30 -5.73 -4.10
C GLY A 158 -9.04 -6.52 -3.71
N ALA A 159 -9.22 -7.76 -3.29
CA ALA A 159 -8.16 -8.63 -2.79
C ALA A 159 -7.00 -8.87 -3.79
N ASN A 160 -7.24 -8.73 -5.10
CA ASN A 160 -6.19 -8.84 -6.14
C ASN A 160 -5.19 -7.67 -6.14
N GLY A 161 -5.56 -6.51 -5.56
CA GLY A 161 -4.66 -5.37 -5.43
C GLY A 161 -3.55 -5.64 -4.40
N LYS A 162 -2.41 -4.93 -4.48
CA LYS A 162 -1.28 -5.18 -3.59
C LYS A 162 -1.62 -4.98 -2.11
N VAL A 163 -2.37 -3.92 -1.77
CA VAL A 163 -2.85 -3.72 -0.40
C VAL A 163 -3.85 -4.82 0.00
N GLY A 164 -4.72 -5.24 -0.93
CA GLY A 164 -5.65 -6.35 -0.70
C GLY A 164 -4.91 -7.65 -0.37
N GLN A 165 -3.89 -8.01 -1.15
CA GLN A 165 -3.04 -9.17 -0.90
C GLN A 165 -2.30 -9.08 0.45
N ALA A 166 -1.78 -7.91 0.81
CA ALA A 166 -1.16 -7.68 2.11
C ALA A 166 -2.17 -7.84 3.25
N ALA A 167 -3.39 -7.31 3.11
CA ALA A 167 -4.46 -7.46 4.09
C ALA A 167 -4.88 -8.93 4.25
N VAL A 168 -4.97 -9.70 3.15
CA VAL A 168 -5.25 -11.15 3.21
C VAL A 168 -4.18 -11.86 4.04
N GLN A 169 -2.90 -11.59 3.79
CA GLN A 169 -1.79 -12.22 4.53
C GLN A 169 -1.83 -11.90 6.02
N LEU A 170 -2.00 -10.62 6.37
CA LEU A 170 -2.04 -10.19 7.77
C LEU A 170 -3.24 -10.80 8.51
N ALA A 171 -4.43 -10.83 7.89
CA ALA A 171 -5.62 -11.42 8.48
C ALA A 171 -5.49 -12.95 8.63
N ALA A 172 -4.95 -13.64 7.62
CA ALA A 172 -4.70 -15.08 7.67
C ALA A 172 -3.66 -15.44 8.75
N GLN A 173 -2.59 -14.66 8.87
CA GLN A 173 -1.56 -14.83 9.91
C GLN A 173 -2.16 -14.67 11.33
N ALA A 174 -3.14 -13.77 11.50
CA ALA A 174 -3.87 -13.62 12.76
C ALA A 174 -4.85 -14.77 13.07
N GLY A 175 -5.04 -15.71 12.15
CA GLY A 175 -5.96 -16.83 12.28
C GLY A 175 -7.43 -16.46 12.04
N ALA A 176 -7.68 -15.38 11.32
CA ALA A 176 -9.02 -14.98 10.93
C ALA A 176 -9.55 -15.85 9.78
N ASN A 177 -10.88 -15.91 9.67
CA ASN A 177 -11.61 -16.43 8.51
C ASN A 177 -11.57 -15.41 7.40
N VAL A 178 -10.72 -15.61 6.38
CA VAL A 178 -10.48 -14.61 5.35
C VAL A 178 -11.34 -14.87 4.12
N ILE A 179 -12.03 -13.81 3.67
CA ILE A 179 -12.83 -13.81 2.44
C ILE A 179 -12.26 -12.77 1.48
N ALA A 180 -11.70 -13.24 0.37
CA ALA A 180 -11.11 -12.41 -0.68
C ALA A 180 -12.18 -12.11 -1.75
N VAL A 181 -12.64 -10.86 -1.81
CA VAL A 181 -13.57 -10.38 -2.84
C VAL A 181 -12.77 -9.78 -3.99
N ARG A 182 -12.96 -10.35 -5.19
CA ARG A 182 -12.24 -9.94 -6.40
C ARG A 182 -13.13 -10.01 -7.64
N ARG A 183 -12.70 -9.41 -8.71
CA ARG A 183 -13.33 -9.58 -10.05
C ARG A 183 -12.58 -10.69 -10.80
N GLY A 184 -13.30 -11.73 -11.15
CA GLY A 184 -12.77 -12.97 -11.74
C GLY A 184 -12.81 -14.10 -10.71
N GLY A 185 -13.40 -15.21 -11.12
CA GLY A 185 -13.61 -16.38 -10.28
C GLY A 185 -12.34 -17.22 -10.08
N GLY A 186 -12.54 -18.41 -9.52
CA GLY A 186 -11.50 -19.38 -9.24
C GLY A 186 -11.04 -19.37 -7.79
N GLU A 187 -10.25 -20.38 -7.43
CA GLU A 187 -9.64 -20.50 -6.11
C GLU A 187 -8.65 -19.36 -5.84
N TRP A 188 -8.39 -19.09 -4.56
CA TRP A 188 -7.39 -18.13 -4.17
C TRP A 188 -5.98 -18.62 -4.55
N ASP A 189 -5.32 -17.85 -5.41
CA ASP A 189 -3.97 -18.10 -5.93
C ASP A 189 -2.88 -17.24 -5.26
N GLY A 190 -3.25 -16.49 -4.22
CA GLY A 190 -2.34 -15.66 -3.44
C GLY A 190 -1.58 -16.45 -2.35
N PRO A 191 -0.71 -15.76 -1.59
CA PRO A 191 0.27 -16.40 -0.71
C PRO A 191 -0.28 -17.06 0.56
N SER A 192 -1.58 -16.95 0.85
CA SER A 192 -2.20 -17.52 2.04
C SER A 192 -3.10 -18.70 1.71
N LYS A 193 -3.15 -19.72 2.58
CA LYS A 193 -4.04 -20.88 2.43
C LYS A 193 -5.36 -20.69 3.20
N GLY A 194 -6.41 -21.41 2.79
CA GLY A 194 -7.71 -21.40 3.49
C GLY A 194 -8.47 -20.09 3.31
N VAL A 195 -8.21 -19.34 2.26
CA VAL A 195 -8.90 -18.10 1.91
C VAL A 195 -10.09 -18.44 1.02
N HIS A 196 -11.29 -18.02 1.43
CA HIS A 196 -12.48 -18.11 0.59
C HIS A 196 -12.46 -17.00 -0.48
N THR A 197 -12.89 -17.32 -1.68
CA THR A 197 -12.94 -16.35 -2.79
C THR A 197 -14.39 -16.07 -3.18
N ILE A 198 -14.69 -14.81 -3.48
CA ILE A 198 -15.95 -14.36 -4.05
C ILE A 198 -15.67 -13.61 -5.35
N ASP A 199 -16.34 -14.01 -6.44
CA ASP A 199 -16.31 -13.26 -7.70
C ASP A 199 -17.38 -12.17 -7.71
N ALA A 200 -16.95 -10.94 -7.51
CA ALA A 200 -17.84 -9.78 -7.49
C ALA A 200 -18.50 -9.45 -8.86
N LYS A 201 -18.18 -10.19 -9.94
CA LYS A 201 -18.86 -10.04 -11.23
C LYS A 201 -20.11 -10.89 -11.34
N THR A 202 -20.13 -12.02 -10.64
CA THR A 202 -21.15 -13.08 -10.83
C THR A 202 -21.90 -13.42 -9.56
N GLU A 203 -21.37 -13.05 -8.38
CA GLU A 203 -21.95 -13.38 -7.09
C GLU A 203 -22.47 -12.14 -6.36
N ASP A 204 -23.55 -12.29 -5.57
CA ASP A 204 -23.94 -11.28 -4.58
C ASP A 204 -22.95 -11.32 -3.41
N VAL A 205 -22.07 -10.32 -3.38
CA VAL A 205 -20.98 -10.23 -2.42
C VAL A 205 -21.49 -10.25 -0.98
N ALA A 206 -22.57 -9.54 -0.67
CA ALA A 206 -23.10 -9.44 0.70
C ALA A 206 -23.74 -10.75 1.15
N ALA A 207 -24.56 -11.36 0.28
CA ALA A 207 -25.19 -12.65 0.56
C ALA A 207 -24.13 -13.74 0.77
N ARG A 208 -23.10 -13.76 -0.08
CA ARG A 208 -22.05 -14.77 -0.02
C ARG A 208 -21.15 -14.62 1.20
N ILE A 209 -20.83 -13.40 1.63
CA ILE A 209 -20.09 -13.17 2.88
C ILE A 209 -20.92 -13.67 4.08
N ARG A 210 -22.24 -13.42 4.10
CA ARG A 210 -23.10 -13.92 5.18
C ARG A 210 -23.13 -15.44 5.21
N GLU A 211 -23.25 -16.09 4.08
CA GLU A 211 -23.21 -17.55 3.98
C GLU A 211 -21.89 -18.11 4.56
N LEU A 212 -20.74 -17.57 4.14
CA LEU A 212 -19.40 -17.99 4.59
C LEU A 212 -19.09 -17.62 6.05
N SER A 213 -19.96 -16.87 6.70
CA SER A 213 -19.84 -16.44 8.10
C SER A 213 -20.98 -16.93 8.99
N ASP A 214 -21.67 -18.02 8.62
CA ASP A 214 -22.82 -18.59 9.35
C ASP A 214 -23.91 -17.53 9.64
N GLY A 215 -24.21 -16.67 8.69
CA GLY A 215 -25.20 -15.58 8.78
C GLY A 215 -24.77 -14.35 9.58
N LYS A 216 -23.62 -14.37 10.24
CA LYS A 216 -23.16 -13.29 11.15
C LYS A 216 -22.68 -12.05 10.40
N GLY A 217 -22.08 -12.22 9.21
CA GLY A 217 -21.39 -11.17 8.46
C GLY A 217 -19.92 -11.02 8.84
N ALA A 218 -19.23 -10.08 8.19
CA ALA A 218 -17.82 -9.80 8.44
C ALA A 218 -17.62 -8.88 9.64
N HIS A 219 -16.69 -9.21 10.53
CA HIS A 219 -16.30 -8.39 11.68
C HIS A 219 -15.44 -7.21 11.25
N ILE A 220 -14.62 -7.40 10.21
CA ILE A 220 -13.85 -6.36 9.57
C ILE A 220 -14.06 -6.47 8.07
N VAL A 221 -14.36 -5.33 7.43
CA VAL A 221 -14.36 -5.21 5.96
C VAL A 221 -13.23 -4.26 5.56
N PHE A 222 -12.23 -4.78 4.87
CA PHE A 222 -11.14 -3.97 4.33
C PHE A 222 -11.48 -3.58 2.88
N ASN A 223 -11.97 -2.37 2.68
CA ASN A 223 -12.37 -1.90 1.36
C ASN A 223 -11.25 -1.10 0.68
N THR A 224 -10.49 -1.76 -0.20
CA THR A 224 -9.38 -1.15 -0.93
C THR A 224 -9.83 -0.37 -2.18
N VAL A 225 -11.09 -0.48 -2.58
CA VAL A 225 -11.64 0.10 -3.82
C VAL A 225 -12.55 1.31 -3.57
N GLY A 226 -13.27 1.29 -2.45
CA GLY A 226 -14.15 2.38 -2.05
C GLY A 226 -15.57 2.22 -2.59
N SER A 227 -16.07 3.25 -3.29
CA SER A 227 -17.46 3.41 -3.72
C SER A 227 -18.11 2.19 -4.40
N PRO A 228 -17.46 1.46 -5.33
CA PRO A 228 -18.09 0.33 -6.00
C PRO A 228 -18.50 -0.83 -5.06
N TYR A 229 -17.87 -0.91 -3.89
CA TYR A 229 -18.19 -1.95 -2.91
C TYR A 229 -18.83 -1.41 -1.63
N PHE A 230 -19.08 -0.11 -1.53
CA PHE A 230 -19.54 0.51 -0.29
C PHE A 230 -20.86 -0.10 0.22
N GLU A 231 -21.86 -0.19 -0.65
CA GLU A 231 -23.17 -0.73 -0.29
C GLU A 231 -23.10 -2.24 0.04
N ALA A 232 -22.44 -3.03 -0.81
CA ALA A 232 -22.27 -4.46 -0.59
C ALA A 232 -21.49 -4.74 0.71
N ALA A 233 -20.45 -3.95 0.96
CA ALA A 233 -19.68 -4.03 2.20
C ALA A 233 -20.55 -3.75 3.43
N ASN A 234 -21.35 -2.67 3.42
CA ASN A 234 -22.26 -2.34 4.53
C ASN A 234 -23.26 -3.45 4.82
N LYS A 235 -23.87 -4.02 3.77
CA LYS A 235 -24.81 -5.14 3.91
C LYS A 235 -24.14 -6.42 4.45
N ALA A 236 -22.84 -6.58 4.20
CA ALA A 236 -22.05 -7.73 4.65
C ALA A 236 -21.54 -7.63 6.08
N MET A 237 -21.54 -6.43 6.67
CA MET A 237 -21.00 -6.19 8.02
C MET A 237 -21.79 -6.94 9.11
N ALA A 238 -21.09 -7.51 10.07
CA ALA A 238 -21.66 -8.01 11.32
C ALA A 238 -22.04 -6.84 12.25
N LYS A 239 -22.83 -7.12 13.29
CA LYS A 239 -23.10 -6.11 14.33
C LYS A 239 -21.81 -5.72 15.06
N GLY A 240 -21.56 -4.43 15.20
CA GLY A 240 -20.33 -3.87 15.80
C GLY A 240 -19.10 -3.93 14.89
N ALA A 241 -19.27 -4.26 13.61
CA ALA A 241 -18.17 -4.40 12.66
C ALA A 241 -17.56 -3.07 12.26
N THR A 242 -16.31 -3.14 11.77
CA THR A 242 -15.57 -2.00 11.24
C THR A 242 -15.31 -2.14 9.75
N GLN A 243 -15.55 -1.07 8.98
CA GLN A 243 -15.13 -0.96 7.59
C GLN A 243 -13.97 0.02 7.45
N ILE A 244 -12.92 -0.41 6.75
CA ILE A 244 -11.67 0.33 6.53
C ILE A 244 -11.65 0.82 5.09
N PHE A 245 -11.28 2.10 4.89
CA PHE A 245 -11.14 2.73 3.58
C PHE A 245 -9.74 3.27 3.38
N ILE A 246 -9.16 3.03 2.20
CA ILE A 246 -7.87 3.55 1.78
C ILE A 246 -7.94 4.32 0.46
N SER A 247 -9.05 4.22 -0.24
CA SER A 247 -9.27 4.84 -1.55
C SER A 247 -10.76 4.86 -1.88
N THR A 248 -11.12 5.65 -2.90
CA THR A 248 -12.43 5.60 -3.55
C THR A 248 -12.31 6.03 -4.99
N LEU A 249 -13.22 5.56 -5.86
CA LEU A 249 -13.36 6.02 -7.24
C LEU A 249 -14.29 7.23 -7.32
N GLU A 250 -15.40 7.19 -6.58
CA GLU A 250 -16.38 8.28 -6.49
C GLU A 250 -16.34 8.87 -5.09
N ARG A 251 -16.43 10.19 -4.98
CA ARG A 251 -16.33 10.87 -3.68
C ARG A 251 -17.61 10.81 -2.86
N PRO A 252 -18.78 11.26 -3.36
CA PRO A 252 -20.03 11.06 -2.64
C PRO A 252 -20.59 9.66 -2.90
N VAL A 253 -21.03 8.99 -1.85
CA VAL A 253 -21.79 7.74 -1.93
C VAL A 253 -23.06 7.87 -1.08
N PRO A 254 -24.19 7.24 -1.48
CA PRO A 254 -25.36 7.14 -0.62
C PRO A 254 -25.00 6.46 0.70
N PHE A 255 -25.48 7.00 1.80
CA PHE A 255 -25.19 6.49 3.14
C PHE A 255 -26.48 6.14 3.87
N ASP A 256 -26.69 4.86 4.13
CA ASP A 256 -27.84 4.37 4.90
C ASP A 256 -27.58 4.48 6.41
N ILE A 257 -28.06 5.57 6.99
CA ILE A 257 -27.94 5.85 8.42
C ILE A 257 -28.64 4.78 9.27
N PHE A 258 -29.76 4.19 8.80
CA PHE A 258 -30.48 3.16 9.54
C PHE A 258 -29.61 1.91 9.70
N THR A 259 -29.06 1.38 8.64
CA THR A 259 -28.13 0.23 8.69
C THR A 259 -26.91 0.52 9.55
N PHE A 260 -26.36 1.75 9.43
CA PHE A 260 -25.19 2.18 10.23
C PHE A 260 -25.46 2.12 11.74
N TYR A 261 -26.48 2.84 12.25
CA TYR A 261 -26.69 2.88 13.70
C TYR A 261 -27.23 1.56 14.28
N ARG A 262 -28.08 0.85 13.52
CA ARG A 262 -28.60 -0.47 13.93
C ARG A 262 -27.52 -1.53 13.96
N GLY A 263 -26.59 -1.45 13.03
CA GLY A 263 -25.41 -2.30 12.97
C GLY A 263 -24.34 -1.94 13.99
N MET A 264 -24.41 -0.76 14.62
CA MET A 264 -23.32 -0.23 15.49
C MET A 264 -21.97 -0.19 14.76
N HIS A 265 -21.99 0.17 13.47
CA HIS A 265 -20.83 0.11 12.59
C HIS A 265 -19.84 1.22 12.88
N THR A 266 -18.58 0.95 12.62
CA THR A 266 -17.48 1.92 12.64
C THR A 266 -16.87 2.05 11.25
N TYR A 267 -16.49 3.28 10.84
CA TYR A 267 -15.76 3.53 9.60
C TYR A 267 -14.42 4.16 9.90
N VAL A 268 -13.37 3.62 9.29
CA VAL A 268 -11.98 4.04 9.51
C VAL A 268 -11.33 4.40 8.18
N GLY A 269 -10.91 5.64 8.02
CA GLY A 269 -10.10 6.10 6.89
C GLY A 269 -8.61 5.97 7.18
N ILE A 270 -7.85 5.55 6.19
CA ILE A 270 -6.41 5.41 6.27
C ILE A 270 -5.73 6.30 5.25
N ASP A 271 -4.83 7.13 5.72
CA ASP A 271 -3.86 7.87 4.94
C ASP A 271 -2.46 7.55 5.51
N THR A 272 -1.56 7.07 4.65
CA THR A 272 -0.21 6.62 5.02
C THR A 272 0.87 7.57 4.46
N LEU A 273 0.59 8.88 4.54
CA LEU A 273 1.56 9.92 4.26
C LEU A 273 2.41 10.23 5.48
#